data_04bd44c6127247015baaf772f11dbfe8
#
_entry.id   04bd44c6127247015baaf772f11dbfe8
#
_cell.length_a   1.000
_cell.length_b   1.000
_cell.length_c   1.000
_cell.angle_alpha   90.00
_cell.angle_beta   90.00
_cell.angle_gamma   90.00
#
_symmetry.space_group_name_H-M   'P 1'
#
loop_
_entity.id
_entity.type
_entity.pdbx_description
1 polymer ?
#
loop_
_entity_poly.entity_id
_entity_poly.type
_entity_poly.pdbx_seq_one_letter_code
_entity_poly.pdbx_strand_id
1 'polypeptide(L)'
;MMQNKSVSGTRRTYAVITGATSGLGLAYAKWFGGKGYDLIITGRRKDIIEKRAEEIREAYGCSVEVVLTDLAEEQGTANLLARMDGKPVDVLVNNAGFGLGLEFADSDIKDIRRLIFLQTSAIAELTHYVLRDMKKKHHGTIINISSDGAFAPLPKNVTYAASKRFLVTFTEGLHMELAGTGVRVQVVCPGFIDSDFHEGAGMHVDKKKKGMFAFRHPE
;
A
#
# COMPACT_ATOMS: atom_id res chain seq x y z
N MET A 1 -7.94 -33.69 37.39
CA MET A 1 -6.83 -33.57 36.42
C MET A 1 -7.34 -32.87 35.16
N MET A 2 -7.16 -31.55 35.11
CA MET A 2 -7.51 -30.76 33.93
C MET A 2 -6.32 -30.82 32.95
N GLN A 3 -6.52 -31.43 31.80
CA GLN A 3 -5.53 -31.47 30.75
C GLN A 3 -5.39 -30.07 30.12
N ASN A 4 -4.23 -29.47 30.36
CA ASN A 4 -3.77 -28.29 29.65
C ASN A 4 -3.65 -28.61 28.16
N LYS A 5 -4.62 -28.19 27.34
CA LYS A 5 -4.47 -28.19 25.90
C LYS A 5 -3.38 -27.15 25.56
N SER A 6 -2.21 -27.62 25.21
CA SER A 6 -1.17 -26.81 24.58
C SER A 6 -1.76 -26.14 23.36
N VAL A 7 -1.85 -24.81 23.39
CA VAL A 7 -2.15 -24.00 22.22
C VAL A 7 -1.02 -24.22 21.24
N SER A 8 -1.28 -24.97 20.18
CA SER A 8 -0.36 -25.13 19.06
C SER A 8 -0.04 -23.71 18.55
N GLY A 9 1.22 -23.32 18.60
CA GLY A 9 1.67 -22.02 18.16
C GLY A 9 1.28 -21.80 16.69
N THR A 10 0.20 -21.09 16.46
CA THR A 10 -0.18 -20.62 15.14
C THR A 10 0.96 -19.75 14.63
N ARG A 11 1.62 -20.18 13.57
CA ARG A 11 2.69 -19.44 12.90
C ARG A 11 2.12 -18.08 12.51
N ARG A 12 2.56 -17.02 13.18
CA ARG A 12 2.13 -15.66 12.84
C ARG A 12 2.56 -15.32 11.43
N THR A 13 1.66 -14.75 10.65
CA THR A 13 1.92 -14.32 9.29
C THR A 13 1.86 -12.80 9.21
N TYR A 14 2.54 -12.23 8.23
CA TYR A 14 2.69 -10.79 8.10
C TYR A 14 1.81 -10.21 6.99
N ALA A 15 1.24 -9.04 7.29
CA ALA A 15 0.72 -8.12 6.28
C ALA A 15 1.68 -6.92 6.17
N VAL A 16 2.13 -6.64 4.96
CA VAL A 16 2.99 -5.49 4.64
C VAL A 16 2.13 -4.40 4.01
N ILE A 17 2.12 -3.20 4.61
CA ILE A 17 1.30 -2.08 4.14
C ILE A 17 2.18 -0.87 3.88
N THR A 18 2.28 -0.43 2.63
CA THR A 18 3.03 0.77 2.28
C THR A 18 2.19 2.03 2.43
N GLY A 19 2.78 3.10 3.00
CA GLY A 19 2.10 4.38 3.19
C GLY A 19 0.97 4.34 4.22
N ALA A 20 1.22 3.75 5.40
CA ALA A 20 0.22 3.52 6.45
C ALA A 20 0.03 4.69 7.43
N THR A 21 0.49 5.91 7.12
CA THR A 21 0.35 7.07 8.02
C THR A 21 -1.08 7.63 8.10
N SER A 22 -1.88 7.47 7.05
CA SER A 22 -3.25 7.99 6.96
C SER A 22 -4.06 7.26 5.86
N GLY A 23 -5.32 7.61 5.69
CA GLY A 23 -6.18 7.17 4.60
C GLY A 23 -6.32 5.65 4.51
N LEU A 24 -6.35 5.12 3.27
CA LEU A 24 -6.51 3.70 3.01
C LEU A 24 -5.40 2.84 3.62
N GLY A 25 -4.14 3.30 3.57
CA GLY A 25 -3.04 2.54 4.15
C GLY A 25 -3.22 2.29 5.64
N LEU A 26 -3.67 3.30 6.38
CA LEU A 26 -3.99 3.15 7.81
C LEU A 26 -5.22 2.25 8.03
N ALA A 27 -6.25 2.39 7.20
CA ALA A 27 -7.44 1.54 7.28
C ALA A 27 -7.09 0.06 7.04
N TYR A 28 -6.28 -0.25 6.03
CA TYR A 28 -5.76 -1.60 5.80
C TYR A 28 -4.90 -2.11 6.96
N ALA A 29 -4.03 -1.27 7.54
CA ALA A 29 -3.21 -1.67 8.68
C ALA A 29 -4.09 -2.06 9.89
N LYS A 30 -5.10 -1.26 10.20
CA LYS A 30 -6.08 -1.57 11.27
C LYS A 30 -6.86 -2.84 10.96
N TRP A 31 -7.33 -2.99 9.72
CA TRP A 31 -8.13 -4.15 9.32
C TRP A 31 -7.33 -5.47 9.42
N PHE A 32 -6.09 -5.50 8.90
CA PHE A 32 -5.25 -6.70 8.99
C PHE A 32 -4.77 -6.98 10.41
N GLY A 33 -4.46 -5.94 11.22
CA GLY A 33 -4.19 -6.10 12.65
C GLY A 33 -5.36 -6.75 13.38
N GLY A 34 -6.59 -6.29 13.11
CA GLY A 34 -7.82 -6.87 13.66
C GLY A 34 -8.12 -8.30 13.18
N LYS A 35 -7.49 -8.75 12.08
CA LYS A 35 -7.56 -10.13 11.58
C LYS A 35 -6.46 -11.03 12.15
N GLY A 36 -5.62 -10.52 13.04
CA GLY A 36 -4.56 -11.29 13.71
C GLY A 36 -3.25 -11.40 12.94
N TYR A 37 -3.04 -10.58 11.90
CA TYR A 37 -1.75 -10.47 11.25
C TYR A 37 -0.78 -9.65 12.09
N ASP A 38 0.49 -10.04 12.12
CA ASP A 38 1.57 -9.14 12.46
C ASP A 38 1.82 -8.20 11.27
N LEU A 39 2.20 -6.95 11.54
CA LEU A 39 2.28 -5.93 10.50
C LEU A 39 3.71 -5.44 10.28
N ILE A 40 4.03 -5.16 9.01
CA ILE A 40 5.13 -4.30 8.62
C ILE A 40 4.52 -3.09 7.92
N ILE A 41 4.70 -1.90 8.49
CA ILE A 41 4.12 -0.68 7.92
C ILE A 41 5.20 0.33 7.57
N THR A 42 5.00 1.06 6.46
CA THR A 42 5.96 2.07 6.05
C THR A 42 5.37 3.47 6.00
N GLY A 43 6.22 4.46 6.22
CA GLY A 43 5.90 5.89 6.06
C GLY A 43 7.16 6.73 6.18
N ARG A 44 7.06 8.01 5.81
CA ARG A 44 8.16 8.98 5.88
C ARG A 44 8.09 9.86 7.13
N ARG A 45 6.90 10.05 7.69
CA ARG A 45 6.63 10.91 8.86
C ARG A 45 6.73 10.08 10.13
N LYS A 46 7.90 10.14 10.78
CA LYS A 46 8.25 9.30 11.93
C LYS A 46 7.20 9.38 13.04
N ASP A 47 6.91 10.58 13.54
CA ASP A 47 6.03 10.76 14.70
C ASP A 47 4.61 10.25 14.43
N ILE A 48 4.14 10.42 13.19
CA ILE A 48 2.80 9.96 12.81
C ILE A 48 2.75 8.45 12.71
N ILE A 49 3.71 7.82 12.04
CA ILE A 49 3.65 6.37 11.82
C ILE A 49 3.90 5.59 13.10
N GLU A 50 4.78 6.07 13.98
CA GLU A 50 5.01 5.44 15.30
C GLU A 50 3.75 5.52 16.17
N LYS A 51 3.07 6.69 16.18
CA LYS A 51 1.80 6.83 16.88
C LYS A 51 0.75 5.87 16.32
N ARG A 52 0.64 5.72 14.99
CA ARG A 52 -0.30 4.76 14.36
C ARG A 52 0.04 3.31 14.71
N ALA A 53 1.33 2.98 14.75
CA ALA A 53 1.78 1.66 15.15
C ALA A 53 1.35 1.34 16.59
N GLU A 54 1.51 2.29 17.51
CA GLU A 54 1.10 2.11 18.91
C GLU A 54 -0.42 1.94 19.05
N GLU A 55 -1.21 2.82 18.41
CA GLU A 55 -2.66 2.68 18.36
C GLU A 55 -3.12 1.29 17.90
N ILE A 56 -2.43 0.72 16.88
CA ILE A 56 -2.75 -0.60 16.35
C ILE A 56 -2.33 -1.72 17.32
N ARG A 57 -1.15 -1.62 17.92
CA ARG A 57 -0.68 -2.60 18.93
C ARG A 57 -1.63 -2.68 20.11
N GLU A 58 -2.04 -1.51 20.65
CA GLU A 58 -2.99 -1.42 21.76
C GLU A 58 -4.36 -1.98 21.41
N ALA A 59 -4.88 -1.64 20.23
CA ALA A 59 -6.23 -2.03 19.83
C ALA A 59 -6.36 -3.52 19.47
N TYR A 60 -5.32 -4.13 18.92
CA TYR A 60 -5.43 -5.47 18.34
C TYR A 60 -4.46 -6.51 18.91
N GLY A 61 -3.50 -6.12 19.74
CA GLY A 61 -2.53 -7.03 20.36
C GLY A 61 -1.58 -7.71 19.37
N CYS A 62 -1.45 -7.18 18.14
CA CYS A 62 -0.55 -7.69 17.12
C CYS A 62 0.81 -6.99 17.19
N SER A 63 1.86 -7.63 16.65
CA SER A 63 3.15 -6.97 16.46
C SER A 63 3.07 -6.00 15.27
N VAL A 64 3.64 -4.81 15.42
CA VAL A 64 3.72 -3.82 14.34
C VAL A 64 5.15 -3.33 14.23
N GLU A 65 5.80 -3.67 13.13
CA GLU A 65 7.14 -3.19 12.79
C GLU A 65 7.01 -1.95 11.88
N VAL A 66 7.63 -0.85 12.29
CA VAL A 66 7.70 0.38 11.50
C VAL A 66 8.98 0.40 10.69
N VAL A 67 8.86 0.57 9.38
CA VAL A 67 9.99 0.82 8.49
C VAL A 67 9.92 2.27 8.01
N LEU A 68 10.69 3.12 8.66
CA LEU A 68 10.79 4.53 8.28
C LEU A 68 11.67 4.64 7.04
N THR A 69 11.03 4.81 5.89
CA THR A 69 11.75 4.83 4.61
C THR A 69 10.97 5.61 3.54
N ASP A 70 11.69 6.14 2.56
CA ASP A 70 11.09 6.73 1.36
C ASP A 70 11.14 5.75 0.19
N LEU A 71 10.01 5.14 -0.12
CA LEU A 71 9.89 4.19 -1.21
C LEU A 71 9.98 4.81 -2.61
N ALA A 72 10.08 6.14 -2.72
CA ALA A 72 10.37 6.82 -3.98
C ALA A 72 11.87 6.82 -4.33
N GLU A 73 12.69 6.15 -3.51
CA GLU A 73 14.13 5.95 -3.69
C GLU A 73 14.45 4.44 -3.70
N GLU A 74 15.38 4.02 -4.53
CA GLU A 74 15.82 2.61 -4.62
C GLU A 74 16.24 2.05 -3.25
N GLN A 75 17.03 2.83 -2.50
CA GLN A 75 17.46 2.43 -1.17
C GLN A 75 16.27 2.24 -0.22
N GLY A 76 15.20 3.02 -0.40
CA GLY A 76 14.00 2.89 0.41
C GLY A 76 13.26 1.57 0.19
N THR A 77 13.17 1.13 -1.05
CA THR A 77 12.61 -0.18 -1.40
C THR A 77 13.52 -1.31 -0.88
N ALA A 78 14.84 -1.20 -1.06
CA ALA A 78 15.80 -2.17 -0.53
C ALA A 78 15.71 -2.31 1.00
N ASN A 79 15.55 -1.20 1.73
CA ASN A 79 15.35 -1.22 3.18
C ASN A 79 14.09 -2.01 3.58
N LEU A 80 12.97 -1.83 2.89
CA LEU A 80 11.75 -2.57 3.16
C LEU A 80 11.93 -4.06 2.86
N LEU A 81 12.53 -4.41 1.72
CA LEU A 81 12.82 -5.80 1.34
C LEU A 81 13.68 -6.51 2.40
N ALA A 82 14.72 -5.85 2.91
CA ALA A 82 15.58 -6.38 3.97
C ALA A 82 14.79 -6.66 5.28
N ARG A 83 13.76 -5.85 5.57
CA ARG A 83 12.92 -6.06 6.76
C ARG A 83 11.87 -7.16 6.57
N MET A 84 11.54 -7.48 5.34
CA MET A 84 10.64 -8.59 4.99
C MET A 84 11.38 -9.93 4.94
N ASP A 85 12.71 -9.92 4.85
CA ASP A 85 13.51 -11.14 4.67
C ASP A 85 13.29 -12.14 5.81
N GLY A 86 13.12 -13.41 5.45
CA GLY A 86 12.83 -14.51 6.38
C GLY A 86 11.45 -14.47 7.03
N LYS A 87 10.59 -13.48 6.77
CA LYS A 87 9.24 -13.38 7.33
C LYS A 87 8.20 -13.99 6.39
N PRO A 88 7.21 -14.74 6.91
CA PRO A 88 6.12 -15.29 6.11
C PRO A 88 5.10 -14.17 5.78
N VAL A 89 5.32 -13.47 4.68
CA VAL A 89 4.40 -12.44 4.19
C VAL A 89 3.26 -13.09 3.42
N ASP A 90 2.03 -12.96 3.92
CA ASP A 90 0.82 -13.47 3.26
C ASP A 90 0.00 -12.36 2.61
N VAL A 91 0.24 -11.10 2.99
CA VAL A 91 -0.44 -9.95 2.41
C VAL A 91 0.55 -8.83 2.08
N LEU A 92 0.44 -8.29 0.86
CA LEU A 92 1.13 -7.05 0.46
C LEU A 92 0.10 -6.02 -0.01
N VAL A 93 0.07 -4.86 0.62
CA VAL A 93 -0.75 -3.71 0.20
C VAL A 93 0.17 -2.61 -0.32
N ASN A 94 0.24 -2.48 -1.63
CA ASN A 94 0.94 -1.41 -2.32
C ASN A 94 0.03 -0.17 -2.38
N ASN A 95 0.11 0.67 -1.34
CA ASN A 95 -0.75 1.84 -1.19
C ASN A 95 0.02 3.16 -1.27
N ALA A 96 1.32 3.18 -0.95
CA ALA A 96 2.11 4.41 -1.00
C ALA A 96 2.05 5.08 -2.38
N GLY A 97 1.81 6.37 -2.41
CA GLY A 97 1.72 7.15 -3.64
C GLY A 97 1.58 8.63 -3.36
N PHE A 98 1.81 9.46 -4.38
CA PHE A 98 1.56 10.90 -4.36
C PHE A 98 1.27 11.39 -5.77
N GLY A 99 0.69 12.60 -5.88
CA GLY A 99 0.52 13.33 -7.13
C GLY A 99 1.32 14.63 -7.08
N LEU A 100 1.52 15.30 -8.23
CA LEU A 100 2.28 16.56 -8.31
C LEU A 100 1.39 17.80 -8.37
N GLY A 101 0.21 17.70 -8.99
CA GLY A 101 -0.75 18.80 -9.07
C GLY A 101 -0.30 19.98 -9.96
N LEU A 102 0.74 19.78 -10.77
CA LEU A 102 1.36 20.79 -11.64
C LEU A 102 1.24 20.38 -13.11
N GLU A 103 1.30 21.37 -14.01
CA GLU A 103 1.47 21.09 -15.43
C GLU A 103 2.78 20.33 -15.66
N PHE A 104 2.80 19.46 -16.66
CA PHE A 104 3.94 18.57 -16.85
C PHE A 104 5.25 19.33 -17.10
N ALA A 105 5.17 20.41 -17.85
CA ALA A 105 6.34 21.26 -18.16
C ALA A 105 6.87 22.03 -16.94
N ASP A 106 6.01 22.30 -15.95
CA ASP A 106 6.36 23.05 -14.72
C ASP A 106 6.81 22.14 -13.58
N SER A 107 6.67 20.83 -13.75
CA SER A 107 7.07 19.86 -12.73
C SER A 107 8.57 19.62 -12.73
N ASP A 108 9.20 19.55 -11.54
CA ASP A 108 10.61 19.14 -11.46
C ASP A 108 10.75 17.68 -11.95
N ILE A 109 11.70 17.47 -12.85
CA ILE A 109 11.99 16.13 -13.41
C ILE A 109 12.37 15.11 -12.31
N LYS A 110 12.96 15.58 -11.20
CA LYS A 110 13.27 14.72 -10.05
C LYS A 110 11.98 14.19 -9.41
N ASP A 111 10.97 15.05 -9.22
CA ASP A 111 9.70 14.65 -8.64
C ASP A 111 8.93 13.73 -9.58
N ILE A 112 8.98 13.98 -10.89
CA ILE A 112 8.42 13.06 -11.90
C ILE A 112 9.07 11.67 -11.79
N ARG A 113 10.41 11.60 -11.73
CA ARG A 113 11.14 10.33 -11.60
C ARG A 113 10.78 9.60 -10.30
N ARG A 114 10.72 10.31 -9.18
CA ARG A 114 10.33 9.79 -7.87
C ARG A 114 8.91 9.20 -7.88
N LEU A 115 7.97 9.92 -8.51
CA LEU A 115 6.60 9.46 -8.66
C LEU A 115 6.53 8.17 -9.49
N ILE A 116 7.19 8.16 -10.66
CA ILE A 116 7.24 6.98 -11.53
C ILE A 116 7.85 5.80 -10.76
N PHE A 117 9.02 5.98 -10.15
CA PHE A 117 9.70 4.92 -9.41
C PHE A 117 8.78 4.34 -8.32
N LEU A 118 8.22 5.18 -7.45
CA LEU A 118 7.34 4.75 -6.36
C LEU A 118 6.14 3.96 -6.85
N GLN A 119 5.46 4.45 -7.89
CA GLN A 119 4.18 3.91 -8.32
C GLN A 119 4.28 2.86 -9.44
N THR A 120 5.50 2.52 -9.88
CA THR A 120 5.75 1.46 -10.85
C THR A 120 6.84 0.50 -10.37
N SER A 121 8.12 0.91 -10.41
CA SER A 121 9.27 0.05 -10.12
C SER A 121 9.24 -0.52 -8.72
N ALA A 122 9.08 0.31 -7.69
CA ALA A 122 9.02 -0.14 -6.30
C ALA A 122 7.89 -1.17 -6.07
N ILE A 123 6.72 -0.94 -6.66
CA ILE A 123 5.59 -1.89 -6.58
C ILE A 123 5.92 -3.21 -7.29
N ALA A 124 6.54 -3.14 -8.47
CA ALA A 124 6.96 -4.34 -9.19
C ALA A 124 8.00 -5.15 -8.40
N GLU A 125 9.00 -4.49 -7.79
CA GLU A 125 10.02 -5.13 -6.97
C GLU A 125 9.43 -5.80 -5.73
N LEU A 126 8.60 -5.10 -4.97
CA LEU A 126 7.93 -5.64 -3.78
C LEU A 126 7.02 -6.82 -4.14
N THR A 127 6.26 -6.69 -5.22
CA THR A 127 5.38 -7.74 -5.74
C THR A 127 6.19 -8.97 -6.16
N HIS A 128 7.26 -8.78 -6.94
CA HIS A 128 8.13 -9.87 -7.37
C HIS A 128 8.74 -10.62 -6.18
N TYR A 129 9.17 -9.89 -5.15
CA TYR A 129 9.75 -10.49 -3.95
C TYR A 129 8.77 -11.41 -3.23
N VAL A 130 7.55 -10.95 -2.94
CA VAL A 130 6.58 -11.76 -2.18
C VAL A 130 6.00 -12.90 -3.00
N LEU A 131 5.85 -12.73 -4.32
CA LEU A 131 5.25 -13.74 -5.20
C LEU A 131 6.02 -15.05 -5.19
N ARG A 132 7.34 -15.03 -5.08
CA ARG A 132 8.18 -16.24 -5.07
C ARG A 132 7.81 -17.17 -3.91
N ASP A 133 7.57 -16.63 -2.73
CA ASP A 133 7.19 -17.39 -1.55
C ASP A 133 5.69 -17.72 -1.54
N MET A 134 4.84 -16.77 -1.90
CA MET A 134 3.39 -16.98 -2.01
C MET A 134 3.03 -18.10 -2.99
N LYS A 135 3.70 -18.18 -4.15
CA LYS A 135 3.50 -19.28 -5.11
C LYS A 135 3.91 -20.63 -4.53
N LYS A 136 5.03 -20.72 -3.80
CA LYS A 136 5.46 -21.95 -3.14
C LYS A 136 4.48 -22.45 -2.07
N LYS A 137 3.85 -21.51 -1.37
CA LYS A 137 2.86 -21.82 -0.33
C LYS A 137 1.45 -22.04 -0.88
N HIS A 138 1.23 -21.76 -2.17
CA HIS A 138 -0.10 -21.72 -2.78
C HIS A 138 -1.07 -20.80 -2.01
N HIS A 139 -0.54 -19.73 -1.41
CA HIS A 139 -1.30 -18.80 -0.57
C HIS A 139 -0.66 -17.42 -0.57
N GLY A 140 -1.49 -16.37 -0.69
CA GLY A 140 -1.08 -14.98 -0.58
C GLY A 140 -2.09 -14.04 -1.22
N THR A 141 -2.01 -12.77 -0.83
CA THR A 141 -2.86 -11.72 -1.38
C THR A 141 -2.05 -10.46 -1.62
N ILE A 142 -2.14 -9.91 -2.83
CA ILE A 142 -1.52 -8.64 -3.19
C ILE A 142 -2.63 -7.66 -3.55
N ILE A 143 -2.59 -6.47 -2.96
CA ILE A 143 -3.56 -5.40 -3.16
C ILE A 143 -2.81 -4.17 -3.68
N ASN A 144 -3.09 -3.77 -4.91
CA ASN A 144 -2.51 -2.58 -5.52
C ASN A 144 -3.52 -1.44 -5.50
N ILE A 145 -3.18 -0.32 -4.88
CA ILE A 145 -4.07 0.84 -4.81
C ILE A 145 -3.80 1.75 -6.01
N SER A 146 -4.69 1.67 -6.99
CA SER A 146 -4.73 2.55 -8.14
C SER A 146 -5.60 3.80 -7.85
N SER A 147 -6.38 4.26 -8.81
CA SER A 147 -7.31 5.39 -8.71
C SER A 147 -8.32 5.30 -9.85
N ASP A 148 -9.49 5.92 -9.69
CA ASP A 148 -10.40 6.22 -10.80
C ASP A 148 -9.73 7.10 -11.88
N GLY A 149 -8.77 7.94 -11.48
CA GLY A 149 -7.90 8.70 -12.38
C GLY A 149 -7.07 7.85 -13.36
N ALA A 150 -7.01 6.52 -13.18
CA ALA A 150 -6.42 5.61 -14.15
C ALA A 150 -7.21 5.51 -15.46
N PHE A 151 -8.48 5.91 -15.47
CA PHE A 151 -9.41 5.70 -16.58
C PHE A 151 -9.75 6.97 -17.35
N ALA A 152 -9.18 8.11 -16.96
CA ALA A 152 -9.38 9.39 -17.61
C ALA A 152 -8.09 10.20 -17.69
N PRO A 153 -7.89 11.03 -18.74
CA PRO A 153 -6.81 12.01 -18.76
C PRO A 153 -6.98 13.00 -17.62
N LEU A 154 -5.91 13.21 -16.84
CA LEU A 154 -5.88 14.18 -15.74
C LEU A 154 -4.88 15.29 -16.02
N PRO A 155 -5.29 16.45 -16.55
CA PRO A 155 -4.42 17.63 -16.63
C PRO A 155 -3.81 17.93 -15.25
N LYS A 156 -2.56 18.40 -15.23
CA LYS A 156 -1.77 18.66 -14.01
C LYS A 156 -1.38 17.41 -13.18
N ASN A 157 -1.88 16.24 -13.55
CA ASN A 157 -1.53 14.95 -12.94
C ASN A 157 -1.28 13.86 -13.99
N VAL A 158 -0.69 14.22 -15.13
CA VAL A 158 -0.48 13.32 -16.27
C VAL A 158 0.32 12.08 -15.87
N THR A 159 1.46 12.28 -15.21
CA THR A 159 2.33 11.19 -14.75
C THR A 159 1.64 10.30 -13.71
N TYR A 160 0.89 10.90 -12.80
CA TYR A 160 0.09 10.17 -11.81
C TYR A 160 -0.95 9.27 -12.48
N ALA A 161 -1.78 9.82 -13.38
CA ALA A 161 -2.79 9.06 -14.09
C ALA A 161 -2.17 7.89 -14.88
N ALA A 162 -1.05 8.14 -15.58
CA ALA A 162 -0.33 7.12 -16.31
C ALA A 162 0.22 6.00 -15.39
N SER A 163 0.78 6.36 -14.23
CA SER A 163 1.28 5.37 -13.26
C SER A 163 0.14 4.55 -12.63
N LYS A 164 -1.03 5.17 -12.40
CA LYS A 164 -2.20 4.46 -11.90
C LYS A 164 -2.81 3.54 -12.96
N ARG A 165 -2.75 3.90 -14.24
CA ARG A 165 -3.11 3.01 -15.34
C ARG A 165 -2.15 1.83 -15.47
N PHE A 166 -0.84 2.05 -15.30
CA PHE A 166 0.14 0.96 -15.21
C PHE A 166 -0.29 -0.08 -14.17
N LEU A 167 -0.70 0.35 -12.95
CA LEU A 167 -1.10 -0.58 -11.90
C LEU A 167 -2.33 -1.42 -12.28
N VAL A 168 -3.28 -0.85 -13.01
CA VAL A 168 -4.44 -1.61 -13.50
C VAL A 168 -3.97 -2.72 -14.43
N THR A 169 -3.25 -2.38 -15.49
CA THR A 169 -2.80 -3.34 -16.50
C THR A 169 -1.82 -4.37 -15.91
N PHE A 170 -0.90 -3.94 -15.04
CA PHE A 170 0.04 -4.82 -14.33
C PHE A 170 -0.70 -5.85 -13.47
N THR A 171 -1.72 -5.40 -12.74
CA THR A 171 -2.49 -6.30 -11.85
C THR A 171 -3.36 -7.28 -12.63
N GLU A 172 -3.98 -6.83 -13.72
CA GLU A 172 -4.76 -7.68 -14.63
C GLU A 172 -3.89 -8.77 -15.25
N GLY A 173 -2.69 -8.41 -15.73
CA GLY A 173 -1.72 -9.38 -16.25
C GLY A 173 -1.29 -10.41 -15.20
N LEU A 174 -0.94 -9.95 -13.99
CA LEU A 174 -0.60 -10.84 -12.89
C LEU A 174 -1.78 -11.75 -12.50
N HIS A 175 -3.01 -11.25 -12.52
CA HIS A 175 -4.19 -12.06 -12.23
C HIS A 175 -4.30 -13.25 -13.19
N MET A 176 -4.04 -13.04 -14.47
CA MET A 176 -4.04 -14.12 -15.47
C MET A 176 -2.89 -15.11 -15.25
N GLU A 177 -1.68 -14.63 -14.96
CA GLU A 177 -0.50 -15.47 -14.71
C GLU A 177 -0.63 -16.31 -13.44
N LEU A 178 -1.35 -15.83 -12.44
CA LEU A 178 -1.50 -16.46 -11.13
C LEU A 178 -2.72 -17.38 -11.04
N ALA A 179 -3.47 -17.56 -12.13
CA ALA A 179 -4.60 -18.48 -12.16
C ALA A 179 -4.19 -19.90 -11.74
N GLY A 180 -4.92 -20.50 -10.78
CA GLY A 180 -4.64 -21.83 -10.27
C GLY A 180 -3.46 -21.94 -9.27
N THR A 181 -2.74 -20.85 -8.99
CA THR A 181 -1.60 -20.88 -8.05
C THR A 181 -1.98 -20.77 -6.58
N GLY A 182 -3.24 -20.39 -6.26
CA GLY A 182 -3.68 -20.07 -4.91
C GLY A 182 -3.32 -18.65 -4.43
N VAL A 183 -2.58 -17.87 -5.23
CA VAL A 183 -2.27 -16.46 -4.94
C VAL A 183 -3.33 -15.55 -5.56
N ARG A 184 -3.80 -14.59 -4.80
CA ARG A 184 -4.77 -13.59 -5.26
C ARG A 184 -4.09 -12.25 -5.47
N VAL A 185 -4.43 -11.58 -6.55
CA VAL A 185 -4.01 -10.20 -6.81
C VAL A 185 -5.23 -9.38 -7.20
N GLN A 186 -5.34 -8.16 -6.66
CA GLN A 186 -6.43 -7.26 -7.00
C GLN A 186 -5.93 -5.83 -7.10
N VAL A 187 -6.57 -5.04 -7.94
CA VAL A 187 -6.40 -3.59 -8.00
C VAL A 187 -7.65 -2.92 -7.44
N VAL A 188 -7.44 -1.92 -6.60
CA VAL A 188 -8.50 -1.07 -6.05
C VAL A 188 -8.36 0.31 -6.68
N CYS A 189 -9.42 0.79 -7.31
CA CYS A 189 -9.43 2.08 -8.01
C CYS A 189 -10.39 3.04 -7.29
N PRO A 190 -9.99 3.59 -6.14
CA PRO A 190 -10.84 4.48 -5.39
C PRO A 190 -11.02 5.82 -6.12
N GLY A 191 -12.18 6.44 -5.91
CA GLY A 191 -12.38 7.87 -6.19
C GLY A 191 -11.78 8.73 -5.09
N PHE A 192 -12.34 9.92 -4.88
CA PHE A 192 -11.86 10.84 -3.85
C PHE A 192 -12.10 10.26 -2.45
N ILE A 193 -11.01 10.09 -1.69
CA ILE A 193 -11.03 9.62 -0.30
C ILE A 193 -10.55 10.76 0.60
N ASP A 194 -11.18 10.94 1.76
CA ASP A 194 -10.72 11.90 2.76
C ASP A 194 -9.41 11.41 3.40
N SER A 195 -8.31 11.97 2.94
CA SER A 195 -6.97 11.65 3.39
C SER A 195 -6.01 12.82 3.14
N ASP A 196 -4.83 12.79 3.72
CA ASP A 196 -3.76 13.79 3.51
C ASP A 196 -3.21 13.76 2.06
N PHE A 197 -3.65 12.83 1.21
CA PHE A 197 -3.14 12.65 -0.14
C PHE A 197 -3.34 13.90 -1.00
N HIS A 198 -4.51 14.51 -0.94
CA HIS A 198 -4.85 15.67 -1.77
C HIS A 198 -4.10 16.93 -1.35
N GLU A 199 -3.86 17.09 -0.05
CA GLU A 199 -3.07 18.22 0.49
C GLU A 199 -1.60 18.07 0.06
N GLY A 200 -1.04 16.86 0.13
CA GLY A 200 0.31 16.56 -0.32
C GLY A 200 0.52 16.70 -1.84
N ALA A 201 -0.55 16.59 -2.63
CA ALA A 201 -0.54 16.77 -4.09
C ALA A 201 -0.80 18.21 -4.53
N GLY A 202 -0.87 19.19 -3.59
CA GLY A 202 -1.19 20.59 -3.90
C GLY A 202 -2.62 20.79 -4.42
N MET A 203 -3.49 19.81 -4.27
CA MET A 203 -4.88 19.88 -4.71
C MET A 203 -5.75 20.45 -3.58
N HIS A 204 -6.18 21.72 -3.72
CA HIS A 204 -7.21 22.28 -2.86
C HIS A 204 -8.58 21.74 -3.30
N VAL A 205 -9.00 20.63 -2.71
CA VAL A 205 -10.32 20.06 -2.99
C VAL A 205 -11.28 20.47 -1.88
N ASP A 206 -12.39 21.09 -2.27
CA ASP A 206 -13.45 21.45 -1.32
C ASP A 206 -14.15 20.17 -0.82
N LYS A 207 -13.77 19.73 0.38
CA LYS A 207 -14.30 18.52 1.04
C LYS A 207 -15.81 18.57 1.29
N LYS A 208 -16.46 19.75 1.14
CA LYS A 208 -17.90 19.94 1.33
C LYS A 208 -18.74 19.76 0.06
N LYS A 209 -18.13 19.65 -1.10
CA LYS A 209 -18.87 19.42 -2.35
C LYS A 209 -19.53 18.06 -2.38
N LYS A 210 -20.87 18.04 -2.38
CA LYS A 210 -21.68 16.86 -2.66
C LYS A 210 -21.81 16.67 -4.18
N GLY A 211 -21.62 15.45 -4.69
CA GLY A 211 -21.77 15.14 -6.10
C GLY A 211 -20.81 14.02 -6.55
N MET A 212 -20.51 13.96 -7.85
CA MET A 212 -19.62 12.96 -8.46
C MET A 212 -18.22 12.92 -7.84
N PHE A 213 -17.80 13.98 -7.13
CA PHE A 213 -16.52 14.12 -6.43
C PHE A 213 -16.69 14.11 -4.89
N ALA A 214 -17.72 13.45 -4.37
CA ALA A 214 -17.90 13.35 -2.93
C ALA A 214 -16.79 12.49 -2.30
N PHE A 215 -16.15 13.02 -1.25
CA PHE A 215 -15.19 12.27 -0.45
C PHE A 215 -15.88 11.13 0.29
N ARG A 216 -15.22 9.97 0.31
CA ARG A 216 -15.64 8.81 1.10
C ARG A 216 -14.64 8.56 2.21
N HIS A 217 -15.13 8.14 3.38
CA HIS A 217 -14.27 7.64 4.44
C HIS A 217 -13.66 6.30 4.05
N PRO A 218 -12.40 6.01 4.44
CA PRO A 218 -11.70 4.78 4.09
C PRO A 218 -12.09 3.56 4.94
N GLU A 219 -13.21 3.63 5.66
CA GLU A 219 -13.71 2.54 6.53
C GLU A 219 -14.36 1.39 5.75
#